data_ad7622054ce10ded2406aafda8a81909
#
_entry.id   ad7622054ce10ded2406aafda8a81909
#
_cell.length_a   1.000
_cell.length_b   1.000
_cell.length_c   1.000
_cell.angle_alpha   90.00
_cell.angle_beta   90.00
_cell.angle_gamma   90.00
#
_symmetry.space_group_name_H-M   'P 1'
#
loop_
_entity.id
_entity.type
_entity.pdbx_description
1 polymer ?
#
loop_
_entity_poly.entity_id
_entity_poly.type
_entity_poly.pdbx_seq_one_letter_code
_entity_poly.pdbx_strand_id
1 'polypeptide(L)'
;FDNKSFIYLILGFFVCGWHISLIATHIPVYINDRGLPEWCTVTILSMIGLFNIFGTLTSGYLAQKFSKKLILSVIYLTRGLVIAVFIFSPPSTFMAIFFGITFGFLWLSTVPPTMGLVGFIFGTKYIGLLYGIVFLSHQIGSFFGAYLGGVFHDLYGSYDYAWYISIALSIFAGLIHLPIIEKQVKRLQTT
;
A
#
# COMPACT_ATOMS: atom_id res chain seq x y z
N PHE A 1 -19.97 -13.82 6.35
CA PHE A 1 -19.30 -12.52 6.07
C PHE A 1 -20.15 -11.67 5.10
N ASP A 2 -21.33 -11.23 5.55
CA ASP A 2 -22.24 -10.43 4.70
C ASP A 2 -21.93 -8.92 4.77
N ASN A 3 -20.85 -8.52 5.44
CA ASN A 3 -20.50 -7.11 5.56
C ASN A 3 -19.60 -6.68 4.40
N LYS A 4 -20.17 -6.00 3.42
CA LYS A 4 -19.46 -5.50 2.24
C LYS A 4 -18.25 -4.62 2.60
N SER A 5 -18.34 -3.83 3.68
CA SER A 5 -17.23 -2.98 4.12
C SER A 5 -16.00 -3.81 4.51
N PHE A 6 -16.19 -4.99 5.08
CA PHE A 6 -15.09 -5.90 5.41
C PHE A 6 -14.43 -6.48 4.15
N ILE A 7 -15.23 -6.85 3.14
CA ILE A 7 -14.72 -7.33 1.86
C ILE A 7 -13.90 -6.24 1.16
N TYR A 8 -14.38 -4.99 1.18
CA TYR A 8 -13.64 -3.86 0.60
C TYR A 8 -12.31 -3.61 1.29
N LEU A 9 -12.23 -3.76 2.62
CA LEU A 9 -10.99 -3.68 3.37
C LEU A 9 -10.01 -4.79 2.97
N ILE A 10 -10.48 -6.04 2.86
CA ILE A 10 -9.67 -7.18 2.43
C ILE A 10 -9.07 -6.91 1.05
N LEU A 11 -9.90 -6.53 0.07
CA LEU A 11 -9.46 -6.29 -1.30
C LEU A 11 -8.51 -5.09 -1.41
N GLY A 12 -8.77 -4.01 -0.67
CA GLY A 12 -7.89 -2.86 -0.65
C GLY A 12 -6.54 -3.16 0.01
N PHE A 13 -6.52 -3.93 1.08
CA PHE A 13 -5.27 -4.24 1.79
C PHE A 13 -4.39 -5.27 1.05
N PHE A 14 -4.97 -6.08 0.17
CA PHE A 14 -4.23 -6.87 -0.82
C PHE A 14 -3.29 -5.98 -1.65
N VAL A 15 -3.80 -4.84 -2.13
CA VAL A 15 -3.02 -3.91 -2.95
C VAL A 15 -1.84 -3.32 -2.18
N CYS A 16 -1.99 -3.10 -0.86
CA CYS A 16 -0.87 -2.69 -0.02
C CYS A 16 0.27 -3.70 -0.08
N GLY A 17 -0.05 -4.99 0.11
CA GLY A 17 0.93 -6.08 0.04
C GLY A 17 1.64 -6.15 -1.31
N TRP A 18 0.87 -6.07 -2.40
CA TRP A 18 1.42 -6.02 -3.76
C TRP A 18 2.50 -4.96 -3.91
N HIS A 19 2.18 -3.70 -3.56
CA HIS A 19 3.12 -2.59 -3.72
C HIS A 19 4.37 -2.76 -2.87
N ILE A 20 4.20 -3.11 -1.60
CA ILE A 20 5.32 -3.25 -0.67
C ILE A 20 6.29 -4.32 -1.16
N SER A 21 5.77 -5.49 -1.51
CA SER A 21 6.61 -6.61 -1.91
C SER A 21 7.27 -6.40 -3.27
N LEU A 22 6.51 -5.87 -4.26
CA LEU A 22 7.07 -5.54 -5.57
C LEU A 22 8.26 -4.57 -5.42
N ILE A 23 8.08 -3.48 -4.69
CA ILE A 23 9.13 -2.46 -4.55
C ILE A 23 10.30 -3.00 -3.73
N ALA A 24 10.05 -3.62 -2.58
CA ALA A 24 11.11 -4.14 -1.72
C ALA A 24 12.00 -5.17 -2.44
N THR A 25 11.39 -6.00 -3.31
CA THR A 25 12.10 -7.08 -3.99
C THR A 25 12.79 -6.61 -5.26
N HIS A 26 12.14 -5.75 -6.05
CA HIS A 26 12.57 -5.50 -7.44
C HIS A 26 13.18 -4.11 -7.66
N ILE A 27 13.12 -3.19 -6.70
CA ILE A 27 13.73 -1.86 -6.85
C ILE A 27 15.24 -1.93 -7.14
N PRO A 28 16.04 -2.87 -6.57
CA PRO A 28 17.46 -2.97 -6.87
C PRO A 28 17.73 -3.23 -8.35
N VAL A 29 17.05 -4.21 -8.92
CA VAL A 29 17.20 -4.55 -10.34
C VAL A 29 16.66 -3.44 -11.23
N TYR A 30 15.48 -2.89 -10.89
CA TYR A 30 14.88 -1.79 -11.66
C TYR A 30 15.79 -0.55 -11.73
N ILE A 31 16.45 -0.17 -10.64
CA ILE A 31 17.39 0.95 -10.62
C ILE A 31 18.61 0.68 -11.52
N ASN A 32 19.12 -0.55 -11.50
CA ASN A 32 20.22 -0.96 -12.36
C ASN A 32 19.80 -0.94 -13.85
N ASP A 33 18.63 -1.46 -14.20
CA ASP A 33 18.09 -1.48 -15.57
C ASP A 33 17.87 -0.05 -16.12
N ARG A 34 17.62 0.91 -15.22
CA ARG A 34 17.49 2.34 -15.57
C ARG A 34 18.85 3.05 -15.67
N GLY A 35 19.98 2.33 -15.50
CA GLY A 35 21.33 2.88 -15.59
C GLY A 35 21.68 3.83 -14.44
N LEU A 36 20.99 3.73 -13.31
CA LEU A 36 21.28 4.54 -12.13
C LEU A 36 22.34 3.85 -11.23
N PRO A 37 23.15 4.60 -10.50
CA PRO A 37 24.16 4.04 -9.60
C PRO A 37 23.54 3.16 -8.51
N GLU A 38 24.19 2.08 -8.10
CA GLU A 38 23.71 1.15 -7.08
C GLU A 38 23.38 1.81 -5.74
N TRP A 39 24.10 2.86 -5.36
CA TRP A 39 23.81 3.60 -4.12
C TRP A 39 22.38 4.22 -4.11
N CYS A 40 21.76 4.45 -5.28
CA CYS A 40 20.37 4.89 -5.35
C CYS A 40 19.43 3.89 -4.72
N THR A 41 19.65 2.58 -4.90
CA THR A 41 18.86 1.51 -4.29
C THR A 41 18.92 1.61 -2.76
N VAL A 42 20.13 1.69 -2.20
CA VAL A 42 20.32 1.80 -0.75
C VAL A 42 19.63 3.06 -0.21
N THR A 43 19.77 4.18 -0.94
CA THR A 43 19.16 5.44 -0.56
C THR A 43 17.63 5.36 -0.61
N ILE A 44 17.04 4.80 -1.66
CA ILE A 44 15.57 4.63 -1.77
C ILE A 44 15.05 3.82 -0.57
N LEU A 45 15.64 2.64 -0.31
CA LEU A 45 15.18 1.77 0.77
C LEU A 45 15.37 2.41 2.16
N SER A 46 16.47 3.15 2.36
CA SER A 46 16.70 3.90 3.59
C SER A 46 15.70 5.03 3.78
N MET A 47 15.39 5.79 2.72
CA MET A 47 14.38 6.84 2.75
C MET A 47 12.99 6.27 3.00
N ILE A 48 12.65 5.14 2.37
CA ILE A 48 11.39 4.43 2.64
C ILE A 48 11.29 4.09 4.14
N GLY A 49 12.32 3.49 4.72
CA GLY A 49 12.33 3.14 6.14
C GLY A 49 12.17 4.36 7.06
N LEU A 50 12.93 5.43 6.79
CA LEU A 50 12.89 6.64 7.60
C LEU A 50 11.55 7.38 7.49
N PHE A 51 11.08 7.64 6.28
CA PHE A 51 9.84 8.39 6.06
C PHE A 51 8.57 7.60 6.40
N ASN A 52 8.65 6.26 6.41
CA ASN A 52 7.58 5.41 6.90
C ASN A 52 7.20 5.70 8.37
N ILE A 53 8.17 6.07 9.21
CA ILE A 53 7.91 6.44 10.60
C ILE A 53 6.96 7.65 10.64
N PHE A 54 7.31 8.70 9.91
CA PHE A 54 6.49 9.92 9.87
C PHE A 54 5.12 9.68 9.24
N GLY A 55 5.07 8.92 8.15
CA GLY A 55 3.82 8.61 7.45
C GLY A 55 2.86 7.80 8.32
N THR A 56 3.35 6.77 9.00
CA THR A 56 2.53 5.91 9.87
C THR A 56 1.99 6.70 11.07
N LEU A 57 2.81 7.53 11.71
CA LEU A 57 2.37 8.39 12.82
C LEU A 57 1.33 9.41 12.36
N THR A 58 1.59 10.05 11.22
CA THR A 58 0.66 11.03 10.64
C THR A 58 -0.68 10.40 10.30
N SER A 59 -0.68 9.26 9.61
CA SER A 59 -1.92 8.56 9.24
C SER A 59 -2.69 8.07 10.46
N GLY A 60 -1.99 7.58 11.50
CA GLY A 60 -2.58 7.19 12.78
C GLY A 60 -3.27 8.36 13.50
N TYR A 61 -2.61 9.53 13.53
CA TYR A 61 -3.18 10.76 14.09
C TYR A 61 -4.40 11.24 13.29
N LEU A 62 -4.29 11.28 11.96
CA LEU A 62 -5.39 11.70 11.09
C LEU A 62 -6.59 10.75 11.19
N ALA A 63 -6.34 9.44 11.33
CA ALA A 63 -7.39 8.43 11.47
C ALA A 63 -8.22 8.57 12.76
N GLN A 64 -7.73 9.30 13.76
CA GLN A 64 -8.52 9.64 14.95
C GLN A 64 -9.48 10.81 14.71
N LYS A 65 -9.14 11.72 13.79
CA LYS A 65 -9.87 12.96 13.56
C LYS A 65 -10.77 12.93 12.31
N PHE A 66 -10.38 12.17 11.31
CA PHE A 66 -11.03 12.16 10.01
C PHE A 66 -11.54 10.76 9.63
N SER A 67 -12.37 10.70 8.60
CA SER A 67 -12.87 9.45 8.02
C SER A 67 -11.72 8.56 7.55
N LYS A 68 -11.63 7.37 8.12
CA LYS A 68 -10.54 6.41 7.86
C LYS A 68 -10.57 5.89 6.42
N LYS A 69 -11.78 5.70 5.85
CA LYS A 69 -11.95 5.30 4.46
C LYS A 69 -11.41 6.35 3.48
N LEU A 70 -11.63 7.63 3.77
CA LEU A 70 -11.11 8.72 2.92
C LEU A 70 -9.60 8.80 3.01
N ILE A 71 -9.02 8.63 4.21
CA ILE A 71 -7.57 8.57 4.38
C ILE A 71 -6.99 7.42 3.55
N LEU A 72 -7.57 6.22 3.61
CA LEU A 72 -7.14 5.08 2.81
C LEU A 72 -7.25 5.36 1.30
N SER A 73 -8.38 5.90 0.85
CA SER A 73 -8.59 6.27 -0.54
C SER A 73 -7.51 7.25 -1.03
N VAL A 74 -7.24 8.31 -0.27
CA VAL A 74 -6.21 9.31 -0.61
C VAL A 74 -4.83 8.67 -0.64
N ILE A 75 -4.47 7.85 0.35
CA ILE A 75 -3.16 7.17 0.38
C ILE A 75 -2.97 6.32 -0.88
N TYR A 76 -3.95 5.48 -1.24
CA TYR A 76 -3.81 4.61 -2.41
C TYR A 76 -3.75 5.40 -3.72
N LEU A 77 -4.59 6.40 -3.92
CA LEU A 77 -4.54 7.25 -5.11
C LEU A 77 -3.21 7.99 -5.21
N THR A 78 -2.70 8.51 -4.10
CA THR A 78 -1.39 9.17 -4.06
C THR A 78 -0.26 8.19 -4.36
N ARG A 79 -0.32 6.94 -3.89
CA ARG A 79 0.66 5.90 -4.28
C ARG A 79 0.68 5.69 -5.79
N GLY A 80 -0.49 5.56 -6.43
CA GLY A 80 -0.58 5.43 -7.87
C GLY A 80 0.04 6.60 -8.62
N LEU A 81 -0.22 7.82 -8.14
CA LEU A 81 0.38 9.02 -8.70
C LEU A 81 1.92 9.03 -8.54
N VAL A 82 2.42 8.71 -7.34
CA VAL A 82 3.87 8.64 -7.07
C VAL A 82 4.56 7.60 -7.93
N ILE A 83 3.96 6.41 -8.09
CA ILE A 83 4.46 5.37 -9.00
C ILE A 83 4.47 5.89 -10.44
N ALA A 84 3.38 6.48 -10.91
CA ALA A 84 3.28 7.01 -12.26
C ALA A 84 4.35 8.08 -12.53
N VAL A 85 4.51 9.03 -11.62
CA VAL A 85 5.55 10.05 -11.72
C VAL A 85 6.95 9.41 -11.80
N PHE A 86 7.22 8.40 -10.97
CA PHE A 86 8.53 7.74 -10.94
C PHE A 86 8.86 7.01 -12.24
N ILE A 87 7.91 6.22 -12.78
CA ILE A 87 8.18 5.39 -13.97
C ILE A 87 8.18 6.19 -15.28
N PHE A 88 7.37 7.24 -15.37
CA PHE A 88 7.27 8.07 -16.58
C PHE A 88 8.28 9.23 -16.62
N SER A 89 8.96 9.52 -15.51
CA SER A 89 10.02 10.53 -15.48
C SER A 89 11.33 9.99 -16.05
N PRO A 90 12.17 10.86 -16.63
CA PRO A 90 13.53 10.48 -17.00
C PRO A 90 14.30 9.94 -15.78
N PRO A 91 15.12 8.88 -15.97
CA PRO A 91 15.92 8.33 -14.88
C PRO A 91 16.86 9.40 -14.31
N SER A 92 16.76 9.64 -13.01
CA SER A 92 17.67 10.55 -12.31
C SER A 92 17.76 10.20 -10.83
N THR A 93 18.90 10.50 -10.22
CA THR A 93 19.13 10.29 -8.78
C THR A 93 18.15 11.13 -7.94
N PHE A 94 17.80 12.31 -8.42
CA PHE A 94 16.79 13.16 -7.76
C PHE A 94 15.44 12.45 -7.72
N MET A 95 14.99 11.89 -8.84
CA MET A 95 13.70 11.21 -8.92
C MET A 95 13.68 9.93 -8.07
N ALA A 96 14.81 9.21 -7.99
CA ALA A 96 14.98 8.06 -7.12
C ALA A 96 14.83 8.44 -5.63
N ILE A 97 15.48 9.49 -5.19
CA ILE A 97 15.39 10.01 -3.82
C ILE A 97 13.97 10.52 -3.53
N PHE A 98 13.39 11.29 -4.44
CA PHE A 98 12.03 11.80 -4.32
C PHE A 98 11.01 10.66 -4.18
N PHE A 99 11.15 9.60 -4.97
CA PHE A 99 10.33 8.39 -4.85
C PHE A 99 10.51 7.74 -3.47
N GLY A 100 11.73 7.54 -3.01
CA GLY A 100 12.02 6.96 -1.70
C GLY A 100 11.37 7.72 -0.54
N ILE A 101 11.43 9.05 -0.58
CA ILE A 101 10.81 9.94 0.44
C ILE A 101 9.28 9.84 0.37
N THR A 102 8.71 10.10 -0.80
CA THR A 102 7.25 10.21 -0.96
C THR A 102 6.55 8.88 -0.81
N PHE A 103 7.08 7.83 -1.43
CA PHE A 103 6.53 6.48 -1.28
C PHE A 103 6.77 5.94 0.13
N GLY A 104 7.91 6.26 0.74
CA GLY A 104 8.22 5.93 2.13
C GLY A 104 7.20 6.50 3.11
N PHE A 105 6.83 7.77 2.96
CA PHE A 105 5.77 8.37 3.76
C PHE A 105 4.43 7.64 3.63
N LEU A 106 4.14 7.05 2.46
CA LEU A 106 2.92 6.30 2.21
C LEU A 106 3.06 4.80 2.55
N TRP A 107 4.27 4.29 2.85
CA TRP A 107 4.62 2.86 2.88
C TRP A 107 3.69 2.00 3.74
N LEU A 108 3.61 2.24 5.05
CA LEU A 108 2.69 1.57 5.97
C LEU A 108 1.59 2.50 6.51
N SER A 109 1.42 3.67 5.90
CA SER A 109 0.40 4.63 6.32
C SER A 109 -1.04 4.10 6.19
N THR A 110 -1.24 3.00 5.50
CA THR A 110 -2.54 2.31 5.41
C THR A 110 -2.87 1.46 6.64
N VAL A 111 -1.86 1.06 7.42
CA VAL A 111 -2.02 0.12 8.55
C VAL A 111 -2.88 0.71 9.67
N PRO A 112 -2.58 1.91 10.23
CA PRO A 112 -3.38 2.47 11.32
C PRO A 112 -4.86 2.71 10.95
N PRO A 113 -5.20 3.34 9.80
CA PRO A 113 -6.60 3.54 9.45
C PRO A 113 -7.34 2.23 9.13
N THR A 114 -6.66 1.21 8.56
CA THR A 114 -7.27 -0.11 8.30
C THR A 114 -7.62 -0.82 9.62
N MET A 115 -6.66 -0.90 10.55
CA MET A 115 -6.91 -1.48 11.88
C MET A 115 -7.98 -0.68 12.64
N GLY A 116 -7.93 0.66 12.54
CA GLY A 116 -8.91 1.55 13.12
C GLY A 116 -10.32 1.34 12.56
N LEU A 117 -10.48 1.05 11.26
CA LEU A 117 -11.78 0.70 10.66
C LEU A 117 -12.30 -0.64 11.17
N VAL A 118 -11.46 -1.67 11.23
CA VAL A 118 -11.83 -2.97 11.78
C VAL A 118 -12.32 -2.82 13.22
N GLY A 119 -11.57 -2.14 14.07
CA GLY A 119 -11.95 -1.91 15.47
C GLY A 119 -13.21 -1.05 15.62
N PHE A 120 -13.38 -0.02 14.79
CA PHE A 120 -14.54 0.85 14.84
C PHE A 120 -15.82 0.14 14.37
N ILE A 121 -15.76 -0.61 13.28
CA ILE A 121 -16.94 -1.27 12.68
C ILE A 121 -17.36 -2.51 13.50
N PHE A 122 -16.39 -3.34 13.91
CA PHE A 122 -16.64 -4.67 14.47
C PHE A 122 -16.39 -4.76 15.98
N GLY A 123 -15.87 -3.70 16.59
CA GLY A 123 -15.48 -3.70 18.00
C GLY A 123 -14.12 -4.37 18.25
N THR A 124 -13.70 -4.35 19.53
CA THR A 124 -12.37 -4.80 19.93
C THR A 124 -12.28 -6.29 20.26
N LYS A 125 -13.41 -6.93 20.56
CA LYS A 125 -13.47 -8.34 21.02
C LYS A 125 -12.80 -9.33 20.06
N TYR A 126 -12.98 -9.16 18.75
CA TYR A 126 -12.45 -10.03 17.72
C TYR A 126 -11.44 -9.34 16.80
N ILE A 127 -10.88 -8.20 17.24
CA ILE A 127 -10.02 -7.37 16.40
C ILE A 127 -8.79 -8.14 15.87
N GLY A 128 -8.18 -8.98 16.68
CA GLY A 128 -7.02 -9.79 16.29
C GLY A 128 -7.36 -10.74 15.15
N LEU A 129 -8.48 -11.46 15.24
CA LEU A 129 -8.92 -12.39 14.20
C LEU A 129 -9.30 -11.64 12.92
N LEU A 130 -10.13 -10.62 13.02
CA LEU A 130 -10.63 -9.88 11.86
C LEU A 130 -9.50 -9.12 11.15
N TYR A 131 -8.64 -8.47 11.90
CA TYR A 131 -7.46 -7.81 11.33
C TYR A 131 -6.49 -8.84 10.75
N GLY A 132 -6.33 -10.01 11.37
CA GLY A 132 -5.54 -11.12 10.85
C GLY A 132 -6.02 -11.60 9.47
N ILE A 133 -7.34 -11.67 9.25
CA ILE A 133 -7.91 -12.01 7.92
C ILE A 133 -7.60 -10.91 6.90
N VAL A 134 -7.74 -9.64 7.28
CA VAL A 134 -7.37 -8.51 6.41
C VAL A 134 -5.88 -8.55 6.10
N PHE A 135 -5.04 -8.86 7.11
CA PHE A 135 -3.60 -8.98 6.93
C PHE A 135 -3.19 -10.20 6.09
N LEU A 136 -3.95 -11.29 6.15
CA LEU A 136 -3.74 -12.44 5.25
C LEU A 136 -3.87 -12.03 3.78
N SER A 137 -4.84 -11.20 3.43
CA SER A 137 -4.97 -10.69 2.07
C SER A 137 -3.77 -9.84 1.64
N HIS A 138 -3.19 -9.07 2.55
CA HIS A 138 -1.94 -8.35 2.33
C HIS A 138 -0.80 -9.33 2.01
N GLN A 139 -0.67 -10.42 2.74
CA GLN A 139 0.36 -11.43 2.48
C GLN A 139 0.18 -12.11 1.12
N ILE A 140 -1.07 -12.39 0.73
CA ILE A 140 -1.39 -12.90 -0.61
C ILE A 140 -0.99 -11.87 -1.68
N GLY A 141 -1.31 -10.59 -1.47
CA GLY A 141 -0.87 -9.49 -2.34
C GLY A 141 0.66 -9.40 -2.43
N SER A 142 1.36 -9.56 -1.29
CA SER A 142 2.81 -9.57 -1.24
C SER A 142 3.43 -10.71 -2.04
N PHE A 143 2.85 -11.91 -1.94
CA PHE A 143 3.27 -13.04 -2.76
C PHE A 143 3.17 -12.72 -4.25
N PHE A 144 2.02 -12.21 -4.70
CA PHE A 144 1.83 -11.88 -6.12
C PHE A 144 2.72 -10.72 -6.57
N GLY A 145 2.95 -9.70 -5.74
CA GLY A 145 3.82 -8.57 -6.08
C GLY A 145 5.27 -9.00 -6.30
N ALA A 146 5.82 -9.83 -5.41
CA ALA A 146 7.16 -10.38 -5.57
C ALA A 146 7.25 -11.35 -6.75
N TYR A 147 6.32 -12.32 -6.83
CA TYR A 147 6.37 -13.38 -7.82
C TYR A 147 6.15 -12.86 -9.25
N LEU A 148 5.06 -12.10 -9.48
CA LEU A 148 4.74 -11.61 -10.82
C LEU A 148 5.71 -10.52 -11.29
N GLY A 149 6.28 -9.73 -10.37
CA GLY A 149 7.35 -8.80 -10.72
C GLY A 149 8.53 -9.50 -11.38
N GLY A 150 8.99 -10.63 -10.79
CA GLY A 150 10.05 -11.46 -11.38
C GLY A 150 9.63 -12.09 -12.70
N VAL A 151 8.44 -12.71 -12.76
CA VAL A 151 7.92 -13.34 -13.99
C VAL A 151 7.85 -12.35 -15.16
N PHE A 152 7.35 -11.13 -14.93
CA PHE A 152 7.30 -10.11 -15.99
C PHE A 152 8.69 -9.70 -16.45
N HIS A 153 9.62 -9.52 -15.54
CA HIS A 153 10.99 -9.21 -15.90
C HIS A 153 11.66 -10.34 -16.69
N ASP A 154 11.47 -11.60 -16.28
CA ASP A 154 12.05 -12.76 -16.97
C ASP A 154 11.46 -12.96 -18.38
N LEU A 155 10.17 -12.70 -18.56
CA LEU A 155 9.49 -12.88 -19.86
C LEU A 155 9.69 -11.71 -20.82
N TYR A 156 9.73 -10.47 -20.31
CA TYR A 156 9.70 -9.26 -21.14
C TYR A 156 10.97 -8.41 -21.04
N GLY A 157 11.90 -8.75 -20.16
CA GLY A 157 13.11 -7.96 -19.91
C GLY A 157 12.83 -6.59 -19.27
N SER A 158 11.63 -6.41 -18.68
CA SER A 158 11.17 -5.12 -18.13
C SER A 158 10.18 -5.31 -17.01
N TYR A 159 10.14 -4.35 -16.08
CA TYR A 159 9.12 -4.26 -15.02
C TYR A 159 7.87 -3.46 -15.41
N ASP A 160 7.75 -2.99 -16.65
CA ASP A 160 6.69 -2.07 -17.07
C ASP A 160 5.29 -2.60 -16.76
N TYR A 161 5.01 -3.88 -17.04
CA TYR A 161 3.73 -4.50 -16.73
C TYR A 161 3.43 -4.52 -15.23
N ALA A 162 4.44 -4.80 -14.41
CA ALA A 162 4.27 -4.78 -12.95
C ALA A 162 3.95 -3.38 -12.43
N TRP A 163 4.59 -2.36 -13.00
CA TRP A 163 4.30 -0.96 -12.66
C TRP A 163 2.92 -0.51 -13.11
N TYR A 164 2.50 -0.84 -14.35
CA TYR A 164 1.16 -0.49 -14.85
C TYR A 164 0.06 -1.16 -14.04
N ILE A 165 0.24 -2.43 -13.66
CA ILE A 165 -0.67 -3.14 -12.76
C ILE A 165 -0.70 -2.43 -11.39
N SER A 166 0.44 -1.99 -10.87
CA SER A 166 0.51 -1.27 -9.60
C SER A 166 -0.29 0.04 -9.62
N ILE A 167 -0.22 0.80 -10.72
CA ILE A 167 -1.03 2.01 -10.90
C ILE A 167 -2.52 1.66 -10.94
N ALA A 168 -2.90 0.66 -11.73
CA ALA A 168 -4.29 0.22 -11.84
C ALA A 168 -4.85 -0.27 -10.50
N LEU A 169 -4.07 -1.07 -9.76
CA LEU A 169 -4.42 -1.52 -8.41
C LEU A 169 -4.52 -0.37 -7.41
N SER A 170 -3.67 0.67 -7.52
CA SER A 170 -3.77 1.88 -6.70
C SER A 170 -5.11 2.59 -6.89
N ILE A 171 -5.51 2.77 -8.15
CA ILE A 171 -6.79 3.39 -8.50
C ILE A 171 -7.94 2.52 -7.97
N PHE A 172 -7.89 1.22 -8.22
CA PHE A 172 -8.88 0.27 -7.71
C PHE A 172 -9.00 0.36 -6.19
N ALA A 173 -7.87 0.30 -5.45
CA ALA A 173 -7.89 0.38 -4.00
C ALA A 173 -8.41 1.73 -3.50
N GLY A 174 -8.01 2.84 -4.14
CA GLY A 174 -8.55 4.15 -3.80
C GLY A 174 -10.06 4.22 -3.94
N LEU A 175 -10.61 3.68 -5.02
CA LEU A 175 -12.04 3.70 -5.29
C LEU A 175 -12.84 2.73 -4.42
N ILE A 176 -12.32 1.52 -4.18
CA ILE A 176 -13.05 0.49 -3.41
C ILE A 176 -13.19 0.84 -1.93
N HIS A 177 -12.37 1.74 -1.40
CA HIS A 177 -12.52 2.22 -0.03
C HIS A 177 -13.68 3.23 0.14
N LEU A 178 -14.08 3.95 -0.92
CA LEU A 178 -15.13 4.99 -0.84
C LEU A 178 -16.50 4.46 -0.38
N PRO A 179 -17.01 3.31 -0.85
CA PRO A 179 -18.29 2.77 -0.42
C PRO A 179 -18.28 2.15 0.98
N ILE A 180 -17.16 2.09 1.69
CA ILE A 180 -17.09 1.58 3.06
C ILE A 180 -18.02 2.42 3.96
N ILE A 181 -18.86 1.74 4.73
CA ILE A 181 -19.75 2.36 5.70
C ILE A 181 -19.05 2.34 7.07
N GLU A 182 -18.61 3.50 7.54
CA GLU A 182 -18.04 3.67 8.88
C GLU A 182 -19.15 3.71 9.93
N LYS A 183 -19.80 2.56 10.18
CA LYS A 183 -20.85 2.41 11.17
C LYS A 183 -20.65 1.13 11.96
N GLN A 184 -20.86 1.21 13.26
CA GLN A 184 -20.72 0.09 14.19
C GLN A 184 -21.76 -1.01 13.95
N VAL A 185 -21.33 -2.26 13.95
CA VAL A 185 -22.20 -3.43 13.87
C VAL A 185 -22.68 -3.78 15.28
N LYS A 186 -23.90 -3.36 15.64
CA LYS A 186 -24.49 -3.50 17.00
C LYS A 186 -24.43 -4.92 17.56
N ARG A 187 -24.58 -5.96 16.73
CA ARG A 187 -24.61 -7.38 17.15
C ARG A 187 -23.31 -7.88 17.78
N LEU A 188 -22.18 -7.20 17.56
CA LEU A 188 -20.87 -7.64 18.05
C LEU A 188 -20.39 -6.88 19.29
N GLN A 189 -21.20 -5.96 19.81
CA GLN A 189 -20.86 -5.11 20.95
C GLN A 189 -21.55 -5.55 22.26
N THR A 190 -22.58 -6.41 22.16
CA THR A 190 -23.33 -6.90 23.32
C THR A 190 -22.78 -8.23 23.83
N THR A 191 -21.60 -8.19 24.42
CA THR A 191 -21.12 -9.16 25.46
C THR A 191 -19.80 -8.68 26.05
#